data_e368482ca03973b7aa961cc5ea784809
#
_entry.id   e368482ca03973b7aa961cc5ea784809
#
_cell.length_a   1.000
_cell.length_b   1.000
_cell.length_c   1.000
_cell.angle_alpha   90.00
_cell.angle_beta   90.00
_cell.angle_gamma   90.00
#
_symmetry.space_group_name_H-M   'P 1'
#
loop_
_entity.id
_entity.type
_entity.pdbx_description
1 polymer ?
#
loop_
_entity_poly.entity_id
_entity_poly.type
_entity_poly.pdbx_seq_one_letter_code
_entity_poly.pdbx_strand_id
1 'polypeptide(L)'
;MPGAIRILSWNCQGLGNPWTGCSLRKIARKQAPNVCFLRVTRLDKDGFEKLYGELPYPNNIIVKKPNSGGGLALLWKDDIRMDLINFTDNHVLTKVKEDDGFEWWLTCFYGWLEAQQKHKSWELLNHLKAFVEGPWLCIGDFNAFLQSFEKLSK
;
A
#
# COMPACT_ATOMS: atom_id res chain seq x y z
N MET A 1 -10.14 3.43 24.03
CA MET A 1 -9.44 2.45 23.23
C MET A 1 -9.66 2.68 21.76
N PRO A 2 -8.60 2.80 21.00
CA PRO A 2 -8.79 2.91 19.55
C PRO A 2 -9.44 1.64 19.04
N GLY A 3 -10.36 1.78 18.11
CA GLY A 3 -10.92 0.65 17.41
C GLY A 3 -9.88 -0.03 16.52
N ALA A 4 -10.30 -1.07 15.83
CA ALA A 4 -9.43 -1.74 14.88
C ALA A 4 -8.96 -0.76 13.80
N ILE A 5 -7.69 -0.87 13.41
CA ILE A 5 -7.15 -0.09 12.30
C ILE A 5 -7.72 -0.66 11.00
N ARG A 6 -8.31 0.21 10.20
CA ARG A 6 -8.86 -0.15 8.90
C ARG A 6 -7.86 0.18 7.82
N ILE A 7 -7.58 -0.78 6.96
CA ILE A 7 -6.60 -0.62 5.88
C ILE A 7 -7.30 -0.89 4.55
N LEU A 8 -7.20 0.07 3.64
CA LEU A 8 -7.66 -0.09 2.26
C LEU A 8 -6.44 -0.38 1.38
N SER A 9 -6.51 -1.47 0.62
CA SER A 9 -5.51 -1.77 -0.41
C SER A 9 -6.23 -1.82 -1.76
N TRP A 10 -5.85 -0.95 -2.68
CA TRP A 10 -6.57 -0.79 -3.93
C TRP A 10 -5.64 -0.58 -5.11
N ASN A 11 -5.87 -1.35 -6.17
CA ASN A 11 -5.22 -1.15 -7.45
C ASN A 11 -6.09 -0.20 -8.27
N CYS A 12 -5.72 1.08 -8.27
CA CYS A 12 -6.55 2.11 -8.88
C CYS A 12 -6.32 2.32 -10.37
N GLN A 13 -5.33 1.70 -10.95
CA GLN A 13 -5.04 1.76 -12.39
C GLN A 13 -5.06 3.18 -12.98
N GLY A 14 -4.59 4.14 -12.20
CA GLY A 14 -4.48 5.53 -12.64
C GLY A 14 -5.41 6.47 -11.91
N LEU A 15 -4.88 7.16 -10.91
CA LEU A 15 -5.62 8.20 -10.18
C LEU A 15 -5.89 9.46 -11.03
N GLY A 16 -5.26 9.56 -12.19
CA GLY A 16 -5.56 10.63 -13.14
C GLY A 16 -6.91 10.50 -13.78
N ASN A 17 -7.51 9.31 -13.74
CA ASN A 17 -8.87 9.10 -14.22
C ASN A 17 -9.85 9.73 -13.22
N PRO A 18 -10.74 10.65 -13.67
CA PRO A 18 -11.69 11.31 -12.76
C PRO A 18 -12.57 10.34 -11.98
N TRP A 19 -12.96 9.21 -12.59
CA TRP A 19 -13.77 8.20 -11.92
C TRP A 19 -13.04 7.57 -10.74
N THR A 20 -11.75 7.27 -10.92
CA THR A 20 -10.93 6.67 -9.88
C THR A 20 -10.78 7.63 -8.69
N GLY A 21 -10.47 8.90 -8.96
CA GLY A 21 -10.35 9.90 -7.90
C GLY A 21 -11.66 10.11 -7.15
N CYS A 22 -12.78 10.13 -7.87
CA CYS A 22 -14.09 10.28 -7.26
C CYS A 22 -14.42 9.07 -6.37
N SER A 23 -14.12 7.86 -6.81
CA SER A 23 -14.33 6.65 -6.03
C SER A 23 -13.48 6.65 -4.77
N LEU A 24 -12.22 7.08 -4.86
CA LEU A 24 -11.34 7.15 -3.71
C LEU A 24 -11.87 8.14 -2.67
N ARG A 25 -12.33 9.32 -3.11
CA ARG A 25 -12.91 10.31 -2.20
C ARG A 25 -14.15 9.77 -1.50
N LYS A 26 -15.00 9.02 -2.20
CA LYS A 26 -16.19 8.39 -1.62
C LYS A 26 -15.81 7.35 -0.57
N ILE A 27 -14.85 6.49 -0.87
CA ILE A 27 -14.39 5.46 0.06
C ILE A 27 -13.79 6.11 1.30
N ALA A 28 -12.95 7.12 1.12
CA ALA A 28 -12.34 7.83 2.24
C ALA A 28 -13.38 8.46 3.16
N ARG A 29 -14.49 8.94 2.57
CA ARG A 29 -15.56 9.57 3.32
C ARG A 29 -16.46 8.56 4.04
N LYS A 30 -16.86 7.48 3.35
CA LYS A 30 -17.81 6.51 3.88
C LYS A 30 -17.16 5.46 4.79
N GLN A 31 -16.05 4.90 4.37
CA GLN A 31 -15.37 3.83 5.11
C GLN A 31 -14.32 4.35 6.06
N ALA A 32 -13.84 5.56 5.80
CA ALA A 32 -12.84 6.24 6.63
C ALA A 32 -11.68 5.33 7.04
N PRO A 33 -11.01 4.62 6.07
CA PRO A 33 -9.89 3.77 6.44
C PRO A 33 -8.78 4.62 7.07
N ASN A 34 -8.09 4.03 8.04
CA ASN A 34 -6.97 4.70 8.71
C ASN A 34 -5.73 4.74 7.85
N VAL A 35 -5.57 3.73 6.99
CA VAL A 35 -4.41 3.57 6.10
C VAL A 35 -4.93 3.21 4.72
N CYS A 36 -4.39 3.87 3.69
CA CYS A 36 -4.69 3.56 2.29
C CYS A 36 -3.41 3.21 1.56
N PHE A 37 -3.38 2.03 0.96
CA PHE A 37 -2.33 1.64 0.04
C PHE A 37 -2.89 1.62 -1.38
N LEU A 38 -2.35 2.47 -2.24
CA LEU A 38 -2.81 2.65 -3.61
C LEU A 38 -1.70 2.25 -4.57
N ARG A 39 -2.04 1.50 -5.60
CA ARG A 39 -1.10 1.00 -6.59
C ARG A 39 -1.46 1.51 -7.98
N VAL A 40 -0.43 1.69 -8.79
CA VAL A 40 -0.57 2.14 -10.19
C VAL A 40 -1.26 3.50 -10.24
N THR A 41 -0.66 4.45 -9.57
CA THR A 41 -1.27 5.78 -9.39
C THR A 41 -1.27 6.63 -10.65
N ARG A 42 -0.28 6.51 -11.51
CA ARG A 42 -0.16 7.22 -12.80
C ARG A 42 -0.45 8.72 -12.74
N LEU A 43 -0.24 9.34 -11.61
CA LEU A 43 -0.39 10.78 -11.47
C LEU A 43 0.98 11.45 -11.42
N ASP A 44 1.08 12.61 -12.06
CA ASP A 44 2.25 13.45 -11.84
C ASP A 44 2.14 14.09 -10.45
N LYS A 45 3.20 14.81 -10.07
CA LYS A 45 3.27 15.42 -8.76
C LYS A 45 2.12 16.39 -8.51
N ASP A 46 1.84 17.25 -9.48
CA ASP A 46 0.81 18.29 -9.32
C ASP A 46 -0.59 17.68 -9.23
N GLY A 47 -0.86 16.69 -10.08
CA GLY A 47 -2.14 15.98 -10.04
C GLY A 47 -2.35 15.24 -8.74
N PHE A 48 -1.29 14.63 -8.21
CA PHE A 48 -1.38 13.94 -6.93
C PHE A 48 -1.60 14.91 -5.77
N GLU A 49 -0.88 16.03 -5.74
CA GLU A 49 -1.04 17.02 -4.68
C GLU A 49 -2.46 17.56 -4.64
N LYS A 50 -3.06 17.80 -5.81
CA LYS A 50 -4.44 18.28 -5.89
C LYS A 50 -5.42 17.25 -5.32
N LEU A 51 -5.28 15.98 -5.72
CA LEU A 51 -6.15 14.93 -5.21
C LEU A 51 -5.92 14.70 -3.72
N TYR A 52 -4.67 14.67 -3.30
CA TYR A 52 -4.29 14.46 -1.90
C TYR A 52 -4.86 15.52 -0.99
N GLY A 53 -4.89 16.78 -1.45
CA GLY A 53 -5.45 17.87 -0.67
C GLY A 53 -6.95 17.73 -0.38
N GLU A 54 -7.65 16.87 -1.13
CA GLU A 54 -9.06 16.57 -0.92
C GLU A 54 -9.31 15.34 -0.03
N LEU A 55 -8.24 14.68 0.42
CA LEU A 55 -8.32 13.47 1.22
C LEU A 55 -7.91 13.76 2.67
N PRO A 56 -8.50 13.01 3.63
CA PRO A 56 -8.25 13.24 5.06
C PRO A 56 -6.99 12.52 5.57
N TYR A 57 -5.90 12.54 4.80
CA TYR A 57 -4.67 11.84 5.15
C TYR A 57 -3.49 12.80 5.17
N PRO A 58 -3.08 13.28 6.35
CA PRO A 58 -1.96 14.23 6.43
C PRO A 58 -0.59 13.61 6.17
N ASN A 59 -0.50 12.28 6.19
CA ASN A 59 0.77 11.58 6.04
C ASN A 59 0.80 10.75 4.76
N ASN A 60 1.94 10.76 4.07
CA ASN A 60 2.07 9.97 2.85
C ASN A 60 3.51 9.51 2.60
N ILE A 61 3.63 8.43 1.85
CA ILE A 61 4.87 7.95 1.24
C ILE A 61 4.54 7.64 -0.21
N ILE A 62 5.25 8.27 -1.14
CA ILE A 62 5.02 8.10 -2.56
C ILE A 62 6.26 7.46 -3.17
N VAL A 63 6.07 6.31 -3.81
CA VAL A 63 7.13 5.63 -4.55
C VAL A 63 6.77 5.71 -6.03
N LYS A 64 7.59 6.41 -6.80
CA LYS A 64 7.40 6.53 -8.25
C LYS A 64 8.18 5.43 -8.95
N LYS A 65 7.56 4.81 -9.92
CA LYS A 65 8.22 3.83 -10.78
C LYS A 65 8.56 4.51 -12.10
N PRO A 66 9.84 4.80 -12.35
CA PRO A 66 10.25 5.49 -13.58
C PRO A 66 9.84 4.70 -14.83
N ASN A 67 9.48 5.42 -15.88
CA ASN A 67 9.21 4.89 -17.22
C ASN A 67 8.03 3.94 -17.35
N SER A 68 7.21 3.76 -16.31
CA SER A 68 6.07 2.86 -16.37
C SER A 68 4.74 3.55 -16.13
N GLY A 69 4.75 4.82 -15.73
CA GLY A 69 3.53 5.53 -15.37
C GLY A 69 2.86 4.99 -14.11
N GLY A 70 3.46 3.99 -13.46
CA GLY A 70 2.93 3.40 -12.24
C GLY A 70 3.61 3.94 -11.00
N GLY A 71 3.22 3.41 -9.86
CA GLY A 71 3.82 3.76 -8.59
C GLY A 71 2.97 3.30 -7.43
N LEU A 72 3.47 3.52 -6.24
CA LEU A 72 2.81 3.17 -4.99
C LEU A 72 2.59 4.43 -4.16
N ALA A 73 1.46 4.48 -3.48
CA ALA A 73 1.18 5.55 -2.53
C ALA A 73 0.63 4.94 -1.24
N LEU A 74 1.23 5.31 -0.12
CA LEU A 74 0.78 4.91 1.20
C LEU A 74 0.36 6.18 1.94
N LEU A 75 -0.90 6.23 2.36
CA LEU A 75 -1.50 7.37 3.02
C LEU A 75 -2.05 6.93 4.39
N TRP A 76 -1.93 7.79 5.41
CA TRP A 76 -2.49 7.43 6.71
C TRP A 76 -2.89 8.66 7.52
N LYS A 77 -3.81 8.43 8.46
CA LYS A 77 -4.32 9.47 9.35
C LYS A 77 -3.34 9.76 10.49
N ASP A 78 -3.51 10.92 11.10
CA ASP A 78 -2.63 11.41 12.16
C ASP A 78 -2.63 10.55 13.42
N ASP A 79 -3.70 9.78 13.64
CA ASP A 79 -3.80 8.89 14.81
C ASP A 79 -2.96 7.61 14.66
N ILE A 80 -2.34 7.40 13.51
CA ILE A 80 -1.47 6.27 13.24
C ILE A 80 -0.02 6.73 13.25
N ARG A 81 0.79 6.12 14.10
CA ARG A 81 2.24 6.35 14.13
C ARG A 81 2.91 5.30 13.28
N MET A 82 3.56 5.74 12.23
CA MET A 82 4.14 4.84 11.25
C MET A 82 5.52 5.36 10.83
N ASP A 83 6.53 4.53 10.99
CA ASP A 83 7.91 4.83 10.59
C ASP A 83 8.26 4.07 9.33
N LEU A 84 8.75 4.77 8.32
CA LEU A 84 9.27 4.13 7.11
C LEU A 84 10.58 3.43 7.41
N ILE A 85 10.67 2.14 7.09
CA ILE A 85 11.89 1.35 7.28
C ILE A 85 12.66 1.27 5.96
N ASN A 86 12.01 0.79 4.91
CA ASN A 86 12.61 0.77 3.57
C ASN A 86 11.51 0.65 2.50
N PHE A 87 11.89 0.85 1.26
CA PHE A 87 10.97 0.70 0.14
C PHE A 87 11.73 0.35 -1.15
N THR A 88 11.00 -0.21 -2.10
CA THR A 88 11.44 -0.40 -3.48
C THR A 88 10.29 -0.03 -4.41
N ASP A 89 10.45 -0.25 -5.69
CA ASP A 89 9.35 -0.07 -6.64
C ASP A 89 8.18 -1.03 -6.36
N ASN A 90 8.39 -2.06 -5.58
CA ASN A 90 7.42 -3.13 -5.35
C ASN A 90 6.93 -3.21 -3.91
N HIS A 91 7.49 -2.45 -2.99
CA HIS A 91 7.06 -2.53 -1.59
C HIS A 91 7.33 -1.26 -0.80
N VAL A 92 6.59 -1.13 0.30
CA VAL A 92 6.88 -0.17 1.36
C VAL A 92 6.80 -0.94 2.67
N LEU A 93 7.89 -0.97 3.42
CA LEU A 93 7.94 -1.58 4.75
C LEU A 93 7.90 -0.50 5.81
N THR A 94 6.94 -0.60 6.71
CA THR A 94 6.77 0.35 7.80
C THR A 94 6.65 -0.37 9.13
N LYS A 95 6.98 0.35 10.20
CA LYS A 95 6.74 -0.10 11.57
C LYS A 95 5.64 0.77 12.16
N VAL A 96 4.58 0.13 12.65
CA VAL A 96 3.42 0.81 13.21
C VAL A 96 3.47 0.71 14.73
N LYS A 97 3.25 1.85 15.40
CA LYS A 97 3.20 1.91 16.86
C LYS A 97 1.81 2.33 17.28
N GLU A 98 1.21 1.55 18.17
CA GLU A 98 -0.09 1.87 18.73
C GLU A 98 0.05 2.60 20.07
N ASP A 99 -1.03 3.25 20.51
CA ASP A 99 -1.00 4.10 21.70
C ASP A 99 -0.63 3.34 22.98
N ASP A 100 -0.94 2.04 23.03
CA ASP A 100 -0.61 1.18 24.18
C ASP A 100 0.83 0.68 24.18
N GLY A 101 1.62 1.10 23.20
CA GLY A 101 3.01 0.67 23.04
C GLY A 101 3.17 -0.59 22.19
N PHE A 102 2.08 -1.20 21.73
CA PHE A 102 2.16 -2.35 20.85
C PHE A 102 2.77 -1.94 19.51
N GLU A 103 3.75 -2.69 19.05
CA GLU A 103 4.41 -2.43 17.77
C GLU A 103 4.20 -3.61 16.84
N TRP A 104 3.96 -3.30 15.57
CA TRP A 104 3.81 -4.31 14.53
C TRP A 104 4.33 -3.74 13.21
N TRP A 105 4.49 -4.61 12.22
CA TRP A 105 5.12 -4.26 10.96
C TRP A 105 4.11 -4.41 9.84
N LEU A 106 4.11 -3.46 8.91
CA LEU A 106 3.21 -3.46 7.75
C LEU A 106 4.04 -3.38 6.49
N THR A 107 3.88 -4.38 5.61
CA THR A 107 4.42 -4.32 4.26
C THR A 107 3.29 -4.15 3.28
N CYS A 108 3.34 -3.08 2.49
CA CYS A 108 2.46 -2.86 1.36
C CYS A 108 3.22 -3.29 0.11
N PHE A 109 2.64 -4.21 -0.65
CA PHE A 109 3.39 -4.98 -1.62
C PHE A 109 2.67 -5.03 -2.97
N TYR A 110 3.45 -4.90 -4.05
CA TYR A 110 2.98 -5.09 -5.41
C TYR A 110 3.95 -6.04 -6.12
N GLY A 111 3.52 -7.29 -6.36
CA GLY A 111 4.37 -8.31 -6.95
C GLY A 111 4.64 -8.10 -8.43
N TRP A 112 5.61 -8.82 -8.94
CA TRP A 112 5.96 -8.79 -10.35
C TRP A 112 4.89 -9.48 -11.18
N LEU A 113 4.49 -8.83 -12.28
CA LEU A 113 3.47 -9.35 -13.19
C LEU A 113 4.02 -10.45 -14.10
N GLU A 114 5.28 -10.30 -14.52
CA GLU A 114 5.89 -11.24 -15.45
C GLU A 114 6.16 -12.59 -14.79
N ALA A 115 5.72 -13.66 -15.44
CA ALA A 115 5.87 -15.01 -14.89
C ALA A 115 7.32 -15.35 -14.53
N GLN A 116 8.26 -14.88 -15.34
CA GLN A 116 9.68 -15.13 -15.11
C GLN A 116 10.24 -14.46 -13.87
N GLN A 117 9.56 -13.43 -13.38
CA GLN A 117 10.01 -12.63 -12.24
C GLN A 117 9.17 -12.82 -10.99
N LYS A 118 8.14 -13.64 -11.03
CA LYS A 118 7.24 -13.84 -9.88
C LYS A 118 7.94 -14.37 -8.64
N HIS A 119 9.00 -15.16 -8.83
CA HIS A 119 9.80 -15.66 -7.71
C HIS A 119 10.45 -14.53 -6.90
N LYS A 120 10.67 -13.37 -7.52
CA LYS A 120 11.25 -12.20 -6.83
C LYS A 120 10.37 -11.70 -5.69
N SER A 121 9.05 -11.93 -5.78
CA SER A 121 8.14 -11.56 -4.70
C SER A 121 8.50 -12.28 -3.41
N TRP A 122 8.74 -13.58 -3.51
CA TRP A 122 9.10 -14.39 -2.36
C TRP A 122 10.50 -14.10 -1.87
N GLU A 123 11.42 -13.84 -2.77
CA GLU A 123 12.78 -13.42 -2.41
C GLU A 123 12.77 -12.09 -1.65
N LEU A 124 11.95 -11.13 -2.10
CA LEU A 124 11.81 -9.84 -1.41
C LEU A 124 11.25 -10.03 -0.02
N LEU A 125 10.19 -10.83 0.14
CA LEU A 125 9.61 -11.10 1.45
C LEU A 125 10.62 -11.76 2.39
N ASN A 126 11.40 -12.72 1.89
CA ASN A 126 12.46 -13.33 2.67
C ASN A 126 13.52 -12.33 3.10
N HIS A 127 13.87 -11.40 2.23
CA HIS A 127 14.82 -10.34 2.57
C HIS A 127 14.25 -9.42 3.66
N LEU A 128 12.99 -9.03 3.52
CA LEU A 128 12.33 -8.13 4.47
C LEU A 128 12.17 -8.77 5.85
N LYS A 129 12.07 -10.08 5.91
CA LYS A 129 11.96 -10.81 7.17
C LYS A 129 13.09 -10.48 8.14
N ALA A 130 14.28 -10.17 7.64
CA ALA A 130 15.42 -9.82 8.48
C ALA A 130 15.23 -8.51 9.25
N PHE A 131 14.35 -7.63 8.79
CA PHE A 131 14.08 -6.33 9.42
C PHE A 131 12.94 -6.41 10.44
N VAL A 132 12.10 -7.44 10.36
CA VAL A 132 10.86 -7.53 11.13
C VAL A 132 11.11 -8.28 12.43
N GLU A 133 10.76 -7.65 13.55
CA GLU A 133 11.01 -8.20 14.89
C GLU A 133 9.72 -8.43 15.67
N GLY A 134 8.62 -8.72 15.03
CA GLY A 134 7.35 -8.91 15.71
C GLY A 134 6.23 -9.24 14.76
N PRO A 135 4.98 -9.00 15.17
CA PRO A 135 3.84 -9.24 14.28
C PRO A 135 3.98 -8.49 12.98
N TRP A 136 3.68 -9.17 11.89
CA TRP A 136 3.91 -8.64 10.54
C TRP A 136 2.72 -8.93 9.64
N LEU A 137 2.15 -7.86 9.08
CA LEU A 137 1.06 -7.94 8.11
C LEU A 137 1.59 -7.54 6.74
N CYS A 138 1.35 -8.40 5.75
CA CYS A 138 1.67 -8.10 4.36
C CYS A 138 0.37 -7.96 3.58
N ILE A 139 0.18 -6.82 2.93
CA ILE A 139 -1.01 -6.57 2.11
C ILE A 139 -0.59 -6.18 0.70
N GLY A 140 -1.48 -6.41 -0.25
CA GLY A 140 -1.26 -6.01 -1.63
C GLY A 140 -1.53 -7.15 -2.60
N ASP A 141 -1.00 -7.00 -3.82
CA ASP A 141 -1.15 -7.98 -4.88
C ASP A 141 0.20 -8.64 -5.14
N PHE A 142 0.28 -9.93 -4.83
CA PHE A 142 1.51 -10.70 -5.02
C PHE A 142 1.66 -11.23 -6.44
N ASN A 143 0.59 -11.19 -7.24
CA ASN A 143 0.58 -11.70 -8.62
C ASN A 143 1.08 -13.15 -8.71
N ALA A 144 0.82 -13.95 -7.67
CA ALA A 144 1.28 -15.32 -7.56
C ALA A 144 0.27 -16.19 -6.84
N PHE A 145 0.38 -17.51 -7.02
CA PHE A 145 -0.46 -18.48 -6.32
C PHE A 145 0.43 -19.40 -5.49
N LEU A 146 -0.03 -19.73 -4.29
CA LEU A 146 0.64 -20.72 -3.46
C LEU A 146 0.31 -22.14 -3.94
N GLN A 147 -0.92 -22.34 -4.44
CA GLN A 147 -1.39 -23.62 -4.94
C GLN A 147 -2.28 -23.41 -6.15
N SER A 148 -2.34 -24.41 -7.03
CA SER A 148 -3.09 -24.28 -8.28
C SER A 148 -4.59 -24.04 -8.09
N PHE A 149 -5.20 -24.52 -7.01
CA PHE A 149 -6.63 -24.33 -6.79
C PHE A 149 -6.97 -22.86 -6.46
N GLU A 150 -6.04 -22.06 -6.02
CA GLU A 150 -6.27 -20.64 -5.78
C GLU A 150 -6.64 -19.91 -7.06
N LYS A 151 -6.17 -20.38 -8.19
CA LYS A 151 -6.49 -19.81 -9.49
C LYS A 151 -7.96 -20.03 -9.86
N LEU A 152 -8.57 -21.10 -9.38
CA LEU A 152 -9.94 -21.45 -9.70
C LEU A 152 -10.97 -20.67 -8.89
N SER A 153 -10.57 -20.03 -7.81
CA SER A 153 -11.47 -19.30 -6.92
C SER A 153 -11.71 -17.86 -7.35
N LYS A 154 -11.16 -17.47 -8.48
CA LYS A 154 -11.35 -16.11 -9.01
C LYS A 154 -12.54 -16.02 -9.95
#